data_dbce04d2fcd1bce16a286156e30311f1
#
_entry.id   dbce04d2fcd1bce16a286156e30311f1
#
_cell.length_a   1.000
_cell.length_b   1.000
_cell.length_c   1.000
_cell.angle_alpha   90.00
_cell.angle_beta   90.00
_cell.angle_gamma   90.00
#
_symmetry.space_group_name_H-M   'P 1'
#
loop_
_entity.id
_entity.type
_entity.pdbx_description
1 polymer ?
#
loop_
_entity_poly.entity_id
_entity_poly.type
_entity_poly.pdbx_seq_one_letter_code
_entity_poly.pdbx_strand_id
1 'polypeptide(L)' 'MIYLIIKEIDYENMDNTYRVMDFATDIDKANDMLQGYKLIEKQDNVSYSIVKYEKPLVLTKGVAWVE' A
#
# COMPACT_ATOMS: atom_id res chain seq x y z
N MET A 1 -8.14 8.64 10.46
CA MET A 1 -8.15 7.62 9.42
C MET A 1 -6.94 7.73 8.53
N ILE A 2 -6.37 6.62 8.18
CA ILE A 2 -5.18 6.62 7.36
C ILE A 2 -5.41 5.79 6.12
N TYR A 3 -4.86 6.23 5.00
CA TYR A 3 -4.95 5.50 3.75
C TYR A 3 -3.53 5.04 3.41
N LEU A 4 -3.37 3.74 3.26
CA LEU A 4 -2.07 3.18 2.95
C LEU A 4 -1.99 2.83 1.48
N ILE A 5 -0.86 3.11 0.87
CA ILE A 5 -0.62 2.73 -0.51
C ILE A 5 0.15 1.43 -0.47
N ILE A 6 -0.45 0.38 -0.97
CA ILE A 6 0.13 -0.95 -0.91
C ILE A 6 0.59 -1.40 -2.29
N LYS A 7 1.80 -1.91 -2.35
CA LYS A 7 2.34 -2.47 -3.57
C LYS A 7 2.25 -3.97 -3.44
N GLU A 8 1.69 -4.64 -4.41
CA GLU A 8 1.61 -6.08 -4.42
C GLU A 8 2.44 -6.61 -5.57
N ILE A 9 3.32 -7.56 -5.32
CA ILE A 9 4.12 -8.17 -6.35
C ILE A 9 3.66 -9.61 -6.47
N ASP A 10 3.26 -10.01 -7.67
CA ASP A 10 2.73 -11.32 -7.92
C ASP A 10 3.83 -12.18 -8.52
N TYR A 11 4.21 -13.24 -7.83
CA TYR A 11 5.24 -14.15 -8.30
C TYR A 11 4.58 -15.43 -8.75
N GLU A 12 4.98 -15.92 -9.90
CA GLU A 12 4.36 -17.09 -10.46
C GLU A 12 4.38 -18.29 -9.58
N ASN A 13 5.47 -18.56 -8.94
CA ASN A 13 5.61 -19.75 -8.16
C ASN A 13 5.73 -19.56 -6.68
N MET A 14 5.37 -18.39 -6.19
CA MET A 14 5.51 -18.07 -4.80
C MET A 14 4.35 -17.22 -4.34
N ASP A 15 4.22 -17.07 -3.05
CA ASP A 15 3.15 -16.22 -2.53
C ASP A 15 3.42 -14.78 -2.92
N ASN A 16 2.38 -14.03 -3.09
CA ASN A 16 2.52 -12.63 -3.43
C ASN A 16 3.14 -11.87 -2.27
N THR A 17 3.87 -10.85 -2.57
CA THR A 17 4.51 -10.01 -1.57
C THR A 17 3.81 -8.67 -1.52
N TYR A 18 3.63 -8.15 -0.32
CA TYR A 18 2.96 -6.87 -0.13
C TYR A 18 3.88 -5.91 0.60
N ARG A 19 3.84 -4.65 0.22
CA ARG A 19 4.68 -3.65 0.86
C ARG A 19 3.91 -2.35 0.99
N VAL A 20 4.02 -1.70 2.14
CA VAL A 20 3.42 -0.40 2.32
C VAL A 20 4.40 0.62 1.76
N MET A 21 3.98 1.34 0.75
CA MET A 21 4.84 2.29 0.08
C MET A 21 4.72 3.69 0.65
N ASP A 22 3.53 4.05 1.09
CA ASP A 22 3.30 5.42 1.55
C ASP A 22 1.96 5.46 2.27
N PHE A 23 1.64 6.60 2.85
CA PHE A 23 0.35 6.77 3.47
C PHE A 23 -0.10 8.22 3.35
N ALA A 24 -1.39 8.44 3.51
CA ALA A 24 -1.94 9.78 3.50
C ALA A 24 -3.13 9.81 4.45
N THR A 25 -3.47 10.98 4.94
CA THR A 25 -4.61 11.12 5.83
C THR A 25 -5.81 11.66 5.09
N ASP A 26 -5.67 11.94 3.80
CA ASP A 26 -6.71 12.49 2.97
C ASP A 26 -6.86 11.60 1.76
N ILE A 27 -8.08 11.20 1.44
CA ILE A 27 -8.32 10.30 0.32
C ILE A 27 -7.88 10.90 -1.00
N ASP A 28 -8.01 12.19 -1.18
CA ASP A 28 -7.61 12.80 -2.44
C ASP A 28 -6.09 12.73 -2.63
N LYS A 29 -5.34 12.91 -1.54
CA LYS A 29 -3.92 12.81 -1.64
C LYS A 29 -3.52 11.37 -1.85
N ALA A 30 -4.22 10.43 -1.22
CA ALA A 30 -3.93 9.03 -1.41
C ALA A 30 -4.13 8.64 -2.87
N ASN A 31 -5.19 9.14 -3.49
CA ASN A 31 -5.43 8.82 -4.89
C ASN A 31 -4.36 9.42 -5.79
N ASP A 32 -3.87 10.59 -5.48
CA ASP A 32 -2.81 11.19 -6.27
C ASP A 32 -1.54 10.36 -6.15
N MET A 33 -1.22 9.90 -4.94
CA MET A 33 -0.06 9.07 -4.75
C MET A 33 -0.21 7.76 -5.50
N LEU A 34 -1.40 7.17 -5.45
CA LEU A 34 -1.64 5.93 -6.13
C LEU A 34 -1.40 6.07 -7.63
N GLN A 35 -1.92 7.14 -8.21
CA GLN A 35 -1.73 7.35 -9.63
C GLN A 35 -0.25 7.56 -9.96
N GLY A 36 0.46 8.25 -9.09
CA GLY A 36 1.87 8.47 -9.31
C GLY A 36 2.65 7.17 -9.34
N TYR A 37 2.39 6.28 -8.38
CA TYR A 37 3.06 5.01 -8.34
C TYR A 37 2.72 4.18 -9.57
N LYS A 38 1.45 4.20 -10.00
CA LYS A 38 1.05 3.43 -11.15
C LYS A 38 1.73 3.93 -12.42
N LEU A 39 1.93 5.22 -12.52
CA LEU A 39 2.52 5.78 -13.71
C LEU A 39 3.99 5.41 -13.87
N ILE A 40 4.70 5.27 -12.79
CA ILE A 40 6.12 4.98 -12.92
C ILE A 40 6.42 3.49 -12.87
N GLU A 41 5.42 2.67 -12.56
CA GLU A 41 5.67 1.26 -12.47
C GLU A 41 5.78 0.64 -13.86
N LYS A 42 6.80 -0.15 -14.09
CA LYS A 42 7.01 -0.74 -15.40
C LYS A 42 6.81 -2.23 -15.47
N GLN A 43 6.58 -2.87 -14.34
CA GLN A 43 6.45 -4.31 -14.33
C GLN A 43 5.01 -4.74 -14.33
N ASP A 44 4.68 -5.75 -15.11
CA ASP A 44 3.30 -6.18 -15.24
C ASP A 44 2.80 -6.93 -14.03
N ASN A 45 3.68 -7.51 -13.27
CA ASN A 45 3.27 -8.31 -12.12
C ASN A 45 3.16 -7.48 -10.85
N VAL A 46 3.16 -6.18 -10.96
CA VAL A 46 3.07 -5.30 -9.81
C VAL A 46 1.79 -4.50 -9.89
N SER A 47 1.08 -4.40 -8.78
CA SER A 47 -0.11 -3.58 -8.72
C SER A 47 -0.10 -2.75 -7.46
N TYR A 48 -0.89 -1.70 -7.42
CA TYR A 48 -0.97 -0.82 -6.28
C TYR A 48 -2.42 -0.63 -5.88
N SER A 49 -2.66 -0.49 -4.60
CA SER A 49 -4.02 -0.28 -4.11
C SER A 49 -4.00 0.60 -2.87
N ILE A 50 -5.16 1.06 -2.47
CA ILE A 50 -5.30 1.87 -1.27
C ILE A 50 -6.07 1.04 -0.25
N VAL A 51 -5.54 0.98 0.96
CA VAL A 51 -6.21 0.29 2.05
C VAL A 51 -6.53 1.32 3.12
N LYS A 52 -7.79 1.39 3.52
CA LYS A 52 -8.20 2.33 4.52
C LYS A 52 -8.01 1.71 5.90
N TYR A 53 -7.39 2.45 6.80
CA TYR A 53 -7.10 1.94 8.10
C TYR A 53 -7.66 2.90 9.15
N GLU A 54 -8.57 2.42 9.96
CA GLU A 54 -9.25 3.28 10.89
C GLU A 54 -8.77 3.22 12.31
N LYS A 55 -7.99 2.26 12.65
CA LYS A 55 -7.56 2.14 14.01
C LYS A 55 -6.13 2.42 14.17
N PRO A 56 -5.77 3.60 14.21
CA PRO A 56 -4.41 3.99 14.27
C PRO A 56 -3.64 3.53 15.46
N LEU A 57 -4.26 3.41 16.57
CA LEU A 57 -3.55 3.11 17.68
C LEU A 57 -2.83 1.83 17.66
N VAL A 58 -3.27 0.96 16.96
CA VAL A 58 -2.65 -0.26 16.91
C VAL A 58 -1.26 -0.16 16.53
N LEU A 59 -0.94 0.87 15.85
CA LEU A 59 0.36 1.00 15.37
C LEU A 59 1.40 1.09 16.40
N THR A 60 1.02 1.39 17.56
CA THR A 60 2.02 1.59 18.53
C THR A 60 2.82 0.37 18.72
N LYS A 61 2.28 -0.71 18.53
CA LYS A 61 3.02 -1.84 18.72
C LYS A 61 3.57 -2.26 17.54
N GLY A 62 3.31 -1.83 16.74
CA GLY A 62 3.76 -2.20 15.74
C GLY A 62 3.70 -2.81 14.98
N VAL A 63 3.75 -2.92 14.46
CA VAL A 63 3.94 -3.43 13.82
C VAL A 63 3.81 -4.43 13.19
N ALA A 64 3.81 -5.15 13.54
CA ALA A 64 3.63 -6.32 13.13
C ALA A 64 2.76 -6.53 12.06
N TRP A 65 1.76 -6.00 12.06
CA TRP A 65 0.86 -6.24 11.07
C TRP A 65 1.37 -6.09 9.75
N VAL A 66 2.39 -5.54 9.70
CA VAL A 66 2.91 -5.37 8.54
C VAL A 66 3.24 -6.48 7.89
N GLU A 67 3.37 -7.28 8.33
CA GLU A 67 3.76 -8.31 7.67
C GLU A 67 3.03 -8.94 7.30
#